data_ae9ba72ccc29c6d4006b14c1d75ab8cf
#
_entry.id   ae9ba72ccc29c6d4006b14c1d75ab8cf
#
_cell.length_a   1.000
_cell.length_b   1.000
_cell.length_c   1.000
_cell.angle_alpha   90.00
_cell.angle_beta   90.00
_cell.angle_gamma   90.00
#
_symmetry.space_group_name_H-M   'P 1'
#
loop_
_entity.id
_entity.type
_entity.pdbx_description
1 polymer ?
#
loop_
_entity_poly.entity_id
_entity_poly.type
_entity_poly.pdbx_seq_one_letter_code
_entity_poly.pdbx_strand_id
1 'polypeptide(L)'
;YKTVTQSGWPTEGYKFNAELSRCENGSTLSWDDTKKAVIVSGNLSDKCYVYFDKILTLAEYVISQYTGTQGSNGIYYHNSTLANGAGDNSYRYAGASASVNNYICLGSDATVCPDANLFRIIGVFGDKTKVIRAKTVGNKGWRTSADNTWSS
;
A
#
# COMPACT_ATOMS: atom_id res chain seq x y z
N TYR A 1 22.74 -27.21 -4.59
CA TYR A 1 22.35 -25.81 -4.51
C TYR A 1 23.40 -24.98 -3.78
N LYS A 2 23.51 -23.72 -4.12
CA LYS A 2 24.42 -22.76 -3.50
C LYS A 2 23.62 -21.58 -2.98
N THR A 3 23.84 -21.23 -1.72
CA THR A 3 23.36 -19.97 -1.17
C THR A 3 24.33 -18.86 -1.59
N VAL A 4 23.83 -17.88 -2.31
CA VAL A 4 24.61 -16.69 -2.66
C VAL A 4 24.21 -15.59 -1.68
N THR A 5 25.07 -15.37 -0.69
CA THR A 5 24.98 -14.18 0.15
C THR A 5 25.82 -13.10 -0.51
N GLN A 6 25.18 -12.04 -0.96
CA GLN A 6 25.86 -10.86 -1.46
C GLN A 6 25.51 -9.69 -0.55
N SER A 7 26.52 -9.01 -0.05
CA SER A 7 26.31 -7.73 0.63
C SER A 7 25.70 -6.76 -0.38
N GLY A 8 24.47 -6.34 -0.16
CA GLY A 8 23.76 -5.43 -1.06
C GLY A 8 22.49 -5.96 -1.71
N TRP A 9 22.03 -7.19 -1.39
CA TRP A 9 20.66 -7.56 -1.71
C TRP A 9 19.69 -6.59 -1.02
N PRO A 10 18.67 -6.07 -1.73
CA PRO A 10 17.66 -5.20 -1.11
C PRO A 10 16.82 -6.04 -0.13
N THR A 11 17.06 -5.85 1.17
CA THR A 11 16.37 -6.61 2.24
C THR A 11 15.23 -5.87 2.87
N GLU A 12 15.14 -4.55 2.67
CA GLU A 12 14.09 -3.70 3.19
C GLU A 12 13.39 -2.94 2.06
N GLY A 13 12.07 -2.93 2.07
CA GLY A 13 11.27 -2.25 1.06
C GLY A 13 11.24 -2.92 -0.32
N TYR A 14 11.74 -4.14 -0.42
CA TYR A 14 11.74 -4.93 -1.65
C TYR A 14 11.35 -6.39 -1.39
N LYS A 15 10.78 -7.02 -2.39
CA LYS A 15 10.42 -8.45 -2.39
C LYS A 15 11.06 -9.13 -3.59
N PHE A 16 11.65 -10.31 -3.36
CA PHE A 16 12.18 -11.14 -4.43
C PHE A 16 11.07 -11.50 -5.43
N ASN A 17 11.34 -11.27 -6.71
CA ASN A 17 10.42 -11.60 -7.80
C ASN A 17 10.82 -12.95 -8.39
N ALA A 18 10.09 -14.01 -7.99
CA ALA A 18 10.35 -15.37 -8.45
C ALA A 18 9.97 -15.60 -9.93
N GLU A 19 9.02 -14.83 -10.46
CA GLU A 19 8.54 -14.98 -11.84
C GLU A 19 9.53 -14.41 -12.86
N LEU A 20 10.15 -13.27 -12.53
CA LEU A 20 11.12 -12.63 -13.40
C LEU A 20 12.53 -13.16 -13.20
N SER A 21 12.85 -13.68 -12.00
CA SER A 21 14.18 -14.20 -11.69
C SER A 21 14.41 -15.52 -12.39
N ARG A 22 15.50 -15.60 -13.17
CA ARG A 22 15.79 -16.76 -14.03
C ARG A 22 17.27 -16.97 -14.24
N CYS A 23 17.64 -18.19 -14.57
CA CYS A 23 18.98 -18.57 -15.02
C CYS A 23 18.99 -18.98 -16.50
N GLU A 24 20.12 -18.88 -17.17
CA GLU A 24 20.27 -19.14 -18.62
C GLU A 24 20.22 -20.65 -18.94
N ASN A 25 20.70 -21.51 -18.06
CA ASN A 25 20.88 -22.94 -18.32
C ASN A 25 20.07 -23.84 -17.37
N GLY A 26 18.87 -23.38 -16.98
CA GLY A 26 17.88 -24.19 -16.29
C GLY A 26 18.04 -24.31 -14.77
N SER A 27 18.98 -23.63 -14.15
CA SER A 27 19.01 -23.51 -12.69
C SER A 27 17.82 -22.70 -12.18
N THR A 28 17.35 -23.01 -10.99
CA THR A 28 16.23 -22.33 -10.36
C THR A 28 16.68 -21.42 -9.23
N LEU A 29 15.93 -20.36 -9.00
CA LEU A 29 16.17 -19.36 -7.98
C LEU A 29 15.03 -19.33 -6.96
N SER A 30 15.38 -19.20 -5.69
CA SER A 30 14.43 -18.94 -4.60
C SER A 30 15.04 -17.98 -3.59
N TRP A 31 14.18 -17.39 -2.75
CA TRP A 31 14.60 -16.49 -1.68
C TRP A 31 14.47 -17.16 -0.32
N ASP A 32 15.54 -17.11 0.48
CA ASP A 32 15.51 -17.50 1.89
C ASP A 32 15.37 -16.23 2.74
N ASP A 33 14.19 -16.01 3.27
CA ASP A 33 13.89 -14.81 4.03
C ASP A 33 14.60 -14.75 5.38
N THR A 34 14.92 -15.91 5.95
CA THR A 34 15.68 -16.00 7.20
C THR A 34 17.14 -15.60 7.02
N LYS A 35 17.74 -16.08 5.94
CA LYS A 35 19.15 -15.80 5.62
C LYS A 35 19.34 -14.53 4.80
N LYS A 36 18.23 -13.92 4.34
CA LYS A 36 18.24 -12.79 3.40
C LYS A 36 19.17 -13.07 2.21
N ALA A 37 18.94 -14.21 1.57
CA ALA A 37 19.82 -14.72 0.54
C ALA A 37 19.07 -15.36 -0.62
N VAL A 38 19.64 -15.29 -1.82
CA VAL A 38 19.16 -16.04 -2.98
C VAL A 38 19.75 -17.46 -2.94
N ILE A 39 18.89 -18.45 -3.08
CA ILE A 39 19.27 -19.86 -3.20
C ILE A 39 19.26 -20.24 -4.67
N VAL A 40 20.38 -20.73 -5.17
CA VAL A 40 20.50 -21.28 -6.52
C VAL A 40 20.50 -22.81 -6.43
N SER A 41 19.61 -23.46 -7.17
CA SER A 41 19.54 -24.92 -7.28
C SER A 41 19.77 -25.33 -8.74
N GLY A 42 20.74 -26.21 -8.96
CA GLY A 42 21.16 -26.67 -10.26
C GLY A 42 22.66 -26.45 -10.53
N ASN A 43 23.01 -26.00 -11.73
CA ASN A 43 24.40 -25.74 -12.11
C ASN A 43 24.90 -24.44 -11.45
N LEU A 44 25.89 -24.55 -10.59
CA LEU A 44 26.46 -23.43 -9.83
C LEU A 44 27.28 -22.42 -10.68
N SER A 45 27.58 -22.77 -11.90
CA SER A 45 28.24 -21.90 -12.88
C SER A 45 27.25 -21.22 -13.84
N ASP A 46 25.97 -21.44 -13.60
CA ASP A 46 24.91 -20.82 -14.42
C ASP A 46 24.87 -19.32 -14.19
N LYS A 47 24.60 -18.57 -15.25
CA LYS A 47 24.38 -17.13 -15.18
C LYS A 47 22.93 -16.85 -14.87
N CYS A 48 22.68 -16.15 -13.78
CA CYS A 48 21.36 -15.88 -13.29
C CYS A 48 21.08 -14.37 -13.19
N TYR A 49 19.84 -14.00 -13.46
CA TYR A 49 19.31 -12.65 -13.31
C TYR A 49 18.31 -12.65 -12.16
N VAL A 50 18.57 -11.82 -11.18
CA VAL A 50 17.77 -11.73 -9.95
C VAL A 50 17.04 -10.41 -9.93
N TYR A 51 15.74 -10.47 -9.75
CA TYR A 51 14.86 -9.29 -9.72
C TYR A 51 14.19 -9.13 -8.37
N PHE A 52 14.04 -7.90 -7.95
CA PHE A 52 13.32 -7.51 -6.75
C PHE A 52 12.31 -6.42 -7.10
N ASP A 53 11.07 -6.58 -6.64
CA ASP A 53 10.04 -5.56 -6.74
C ASP A 53 10.10 -4.65 -5.51
N LYS A 54 9.95 -3.35 -5.73
CA LYS A 54 9.79 -2.41 -4.63
C LYS A 54 8.43 -2.63 -3.94
N ILE A 55 8.45 -2.82 -2.63
CA ILE A 55 7.24 -2.81 -1.81
C ILE A 55 6.83 -1.35 -1.61
N LEU A 56 5.72 -0.96 -2.20
CA LEU A 56 5.18 0.39 -2.03
C LEU A 56 4.55 0.52 -0.64
N THR A 57 4.79 1.63 0.01
CA THR A 57 3.96 2.05 1.14
C THR A 57 2.54 2.32 0.65
N LEU A 58 1.56 2.35 1.56
CA LEU A 58 0.18 2.68 1.19
C LEU A 58 0.08 4.08 0.56
N ALA A 59 0.88 5.04 1.04
CA ALA A 59 0.93 6.38 0.47
C ALA A 59 1.46 6.36 -0.97
N GLU A 60 2.59 5.70 -1.22
CA GLU A 60 3.16 5.55 -2.57
C GLU A 60 2.20 4.82 -3.51
N TYR A 61 1.53 3.78 -3.02
CA TYR A 61 0.52 3.07 -3.82
C TYR A 61 -0.63 3.99 -4.23
N VAL A 62 -1.23 4.74 -3.29
CA VAL A 62 -2.31 5.68 -3.59
C VAL A 62 -1.86 6.75 -4.58
N ILE A 63 -0.68 7.33 -4.38
CA ILE A 63 -0.12 8.32 -5.31
C ILE A 63 0.07 7.74 -6.70
N SER A 64 0.53 6.48 -6.82
CA SER A 64 0.73 5.82 -8.10
C SER A 64 -0.58 5.57 -8.87
N GLN A 65 -1.73 5.57 -8.19
CA GLN A 65 -3.05 5.45 -8.84
C GLN A 65 -3.55 6.77 -9.46
N TYR A 66 -2.92 7.90 -9.15
CA TYR A 66 -3.24 9.18 -9.79
C TYR A 66 -2.65 9.25 -11.20
N THR A 67 -3.51 9.41 -12.20
CA THR A 67 -3.15 9.35 -13.62
C THR A 67 -2.68 10.69 -14.20
N GLY A 68 -2.63 11.75 -13.39
CA GLY A 68 -2.44 13.12 -13.85
C GLY A 68 -3.76 13.84 -14.21
N THR A 69 -4.88 13.10 -14.22
CA THR A 69 -6.20 13.67 -14.51
C THR A 69 -7.03 13.73 -13.24
N GLN A 70 -7.53 14.90 -12.89
CA GLN A 70 -8.36 15.13 -11.71
C GLN A 70 -9.64 14.29 -11.75
N GLY A 71 -9.89 13.56 -10.66
CA GLY A 71 -11.04 12.68 -10.51
C GLY A 71 -10.92 11.31 -11.17
N SER A 72 -9.89 11.06 -11.97
CA SER A 72 -9.59 9.71 -12.43
C SER A 72 -9.29 8.80 -11.23
N ASN A 73 -9.84 7.58 -11.21
CA ASN A 73 -9.81 6.67 -10.06
C ASN A 73 -10.36 7.27 -8.76
N GLY A 74 -11.17 8.35 -8.84
CA GLY A 74 -11.70 9.07 -7.70
C GLY A 74 -10.67 9.93 -6.96
N ILE A 75 -9.46 10.11 -7.50
CA ILE A 75 -8.37 10.83 -6.85
C ILE A 75 -8.25 12.25 -7.42
N TYR A 76 -8.14 13.23 -6.52
CA TYR A 76 -7.89 14.64 -6.81
C TYR A 76 -6.58 15.06 -6.17
N TYR A 77 -5.69 15.66 -6.99
CA TYR A 77 -4.45 16.24 -6.50
C TYR A 77 -4.68 17.71 -6.16
N HIS A 78 -4.59 18.05 -4.89
CA HIS A 78 -4.90 19.37 -4.34
C HIS A 78 -3.70 20.32 -4.43
N ASN A 79 -3.20 20.55 -5.64
CA ASN A 79 -2.19 21.57 -5.90
C ASN A 79 -2.82 22.98 -6.04
N SER A 80 -2.01 23.98 -6.29
CA SER A 80 -2.45 25.37 -6.44
C SER A 80 -3.40 25.62 -7.62
N THR A 81 -3.51 24.66 -8.57
CA THR A 81 -4.32 24.81 -9.79
C THR A 81 -5.71 24.20 -9.67
N LEU A 82 -5.96 23.35 -8.67
CA LEU A 82 -7.27 22.75 -8.45
C LEU A 82 -8.24 23.79 -7.87
N ALA A 83 -9.28 24.12 -8.63
CA ALA A 83 -10.33 25.04 -8.19
C ALA A 83 -11.01 24.50 -6.89
N ASN A 84 -11.09 25.36 -5.89
CA ASN A 84 -11.60 25.00 -4.55
C ASN A 84 -10.82 23.87 -3.85
N GLY A 85 -9.61 23.56 -4.29
CA GLY A 85 -8.72 22.63 -3.63
C GLY A 85 -8.05 23.24 -2.40
N ALA A 86 -7.42 22.39 -1.59
CA ALA A 86 -6.72 22.84 -0.38
C ALA A 86 -5.36 23.50 -0.65
N GLY A 87 -4.78 23.29 -1.82
CA GLY A 87 -3.46 23.81 -2.17
C GLY A 87 -2.29 23.22 -1.37
N ASP A 88 -2.51 22.11 -0.69
CA ASP A 88 -1.54 21.46 0.22
C ASP A 88 -0.77 20.30 -0.42
N ASN A 89 -0.90 20.13 -1.73
CA ASN A 89 -0.29 19.06 -2.51
C ASN A 89 -0.69 17.63 -2.03
N SER A 90 -1.84 17.52 -1.37
CA SER A 90 -2.37 16.22 -0.97
C SER A 90 -3.11 15.52 -2.13
N TYR A 91 -3.16 14.20 -2.09
CA TYR A 91 -3.97 13.37 -2.97
C TYR A 91 -5.19 12.89 -2.19
N ARG A 92 -6.40 13.26 -2.59
CA ARG A 92 -7.63 12.95 -1.85
C ARG A 92 -8.63 12.21 -2.70
N TYR A 93 -9.26 11.20 -2.09
CA TYR A 93 -10.41 10.55 -2.71
C TYR A 93 -11.66 11.39 -2.54
N ALA A 94 -12.42 11.56 -3.64
CA ALA A 94 -13.73 12.20 -3.62
C ALA A 94 -14.68 11.51 -4.60
N GLY A 95 -15.97 11.54 -4.29
CA GLY A 95 -17.02 10.93 -5.08
C GLY A 95 -18.00 10.14 -4.21
N ALA A 96 -19.04 9.58 -4.86
CA ALA A 96 -20.03 8.76 -4.16
C ALA A 96 -19.40 7.45 -3.65
N SER A 97 -19.79 7.02 -2.46
CA SER A 97 -19.28 5.80 -1.81
C SER A 97 -19.34 4.54 -2.68
N ALA A 98 -20.37 4.43 -3.52
CA ALA A 98 -20.54 3.29 -4.41
C ALA A 98 -19.62 3.32 -5.65
N SER A 99 -19.02 4.48 -5.95
CA SER A 99 -18.26 4.70 -7.20
C SER A 99 -16.75 4.78 -6.97
N VAL A 100 -16.32 5.02 -5.72
CA VAL A 100 -14.91 5.22 -5.40
C VAL A 100 -14.35 4.00 -4.70
N ASN A 101 -13.42 3.32 -5.36
CA ASN A 101 -12.77 2.14 -4.81
C ASN A 101 -11.55 2.55 -3.95
N ASN A 102 -11.83 3.00 -2.73
CA ASN A 102 -10.82 3.44 -1.76
C ASN A 102 -10.83 2.62 -0.46
N TYR A 103 -11.27 1.35 -0.55
CA TYR A 103 -11.31 0.46 0.60
C TYR A 103 -9.94 -0.20 0.84
N ILE A 104 -9.62 -0.43 2.11
CA ILE A 104 -8.44 -1.16 2.54
C ILE A 104 -8.75 -2.01 3.77
N CYS A 105 -8.18 -3.21 3.82
CA CYS A 105 -8.20 -4.08 4.98
C CYS A 105 -6.92 -3.89 5.78
N LEU A 106 -7.02 -3.51 7.04
CA LEU A 106 -5.85 -3.31 7.91
C LEU A 106 -5.88 -4.32 9.06
N GLY A 107 -4.76 -5.03 9.22
CA GLY A 107 -4.57 -5.96 10.33
C GLY A 107 -5.36 -7.27 10.21
N SER A 108 -5.69 -7.70 8.98
CA SER A 108 -6.29 -9.00 8.72
C SER A 108 -5.86 -9.53 7.35
N ASP A 109 -5.49 -10.81 7.30
CA ASP A 109 -5.17 -11.55 6.07
C ASP A 109 -6.33 -12.41 5.58
N ALA A 110 -7.52 -12.25 6.15
CA ALA A 110 -8.70 -12.99 5.75
C ALA A 110 -9.12 -12.65 4.31
N THR A 111 -9.56 -13.68 3.55
CA THR A 111 -10.04 -13.51 2.16
C THR A 111 -11.19 -12.50 2.07
N VAL A 112 -12.04 -12.46 3.10
CA VAL A 112 -13.08 -11.43 3.26
C VAL A 112 -12.68 -10.56 4.44
N CYS A 113 -12.48 -9.27 4.20
CA CYS A 113 -12.06 -8.34 5.25
C CYS A 113 -13.13 -8.22 6.33
N PRO A 114 -12.80 -8.49 7.61
CA PRO A 114 -13.75 -8.26 8.70
C PRO A 114 -14.13 -6.77 8.81
N ASP A 115 -15.37 -6.50 9.18
CA ASP A 115 -15.88 -5.12 9.32
C ASP A 115 -15.05 -4.24 10.25
N ALA A 116 -14.47 -4.84 11.30
CA ALA A 116 -13.59 -4.13 12.24
C ALA A 116 -12.25 -3.69 11.61
N ASN A 117 -11.83 -4.37 10.53
CA ASN A 117 -10.57 -4.16 9.82
C ASN A 117 -10.77 -3.40 8.50
N LEU A 118 -12.03 -3.14 8.12
CA LEU A 118 -12.35 -2.46 6.87
C LEU A 118 -12.32 -0.95 7.06
N PHE A 119 -11.46 -0.30 6.30
CA PHE A 119 -11.28 1.16 6.30
C PHE A 119 -11.47 1.73 4.90
N ARG A 120 -11.70 3.02 4.83
CA ARG A 120 -11.65 3.82 3.60
C ARG A 120 -10.50 4.79 3.68
N ILE A 121 -9.76 4.91 2.59
CA ILE A 121 -8.69 5.90 2.43
C ILE A 121 -9.33 7.25 2.11
N ILE A 122 -9.06 8.26 2.93
CA ILE A 122 -9.46 9.65 2.68
C ILE A 122 -8.48 10.29 1.70
N GLY A 123 -7.19 10.07 1.90
CA GLY A 123 -6.14 10.60 1.04
C GLY A 123 -4.75 10.46 1.62
N VAL A 124 -3.79 11.02 0.89
CA VAL A 124 -2.37 11.07 1.26
C VAL A 124 -1.98 12.52 1.48
N PHE A 125 -1.36 12.79 2.62
CA PHE A 125 -0.93 14.11 3.10
C PHE A 125 0.56 14.02 3.43
N GLY A 126 1.40 14.49 2.52
CA GLY A 126 2.84 14.23 2.58
C GLY A 126 3.13 12.74 2.42
N ASP A 127 3.76 12.14 3.40
CA ASP A 127 4.09 10.71 3.48
C ASP A 127 3.03 9.86 4.22
N LYS A 128 1.94 10.50 4.70
CA LYS A 128 0.94 9.86 5.57
C LYS A 128 -0.37 9.61 4.85
N THR A 129 -0.89 8.39 5.00
CA THR A 129 -2.22 8.03 4.51
C THR A 129 -3.24 8.19 5.64
N LYS A 130 -4.27 9.00 5.39
CA LYS A 130 -5.42 9.17 6.30
C LYS A 130 -6.52 8.18 5.94
N VAL A 131 -6.98 7.43 6.92
CA VAL A 131 -8.06 6.45 6.77
C VAL A 131 -9.17 6.68 7.77
N ILE A 132 -10.38 6.21 7.45
CA ILE A 132 -11.54 6.21 8.34
C ILE A 132 -12.18 4.81 8.31
N ARG A 133 -12.82 4.38 9.38
CA ARG A 133 -13.59 3.14 9.39
C ARG A 133 -14.67 3.17 8.32
N ALA A 134 -14.80 2.08 7.56
CA ALA A 134 -15.83 1.94 6.54
C ALA A 134 -17.23 1.70 7.14
N LYS A 135 -17.27 1.07 8.31
CA LYS A 135 -18.52 0.81 9.06
C LYS A 135 -18.68 1.80 10.22
N THR A 136 -19.91 2.15 10.50
CA THR A 136 -20.25 3.00 11.64
C THR A 136 -19.93 2.27 12.95
N VAL A 137 -19.55 3.03 13.97
CA VAL A 137 -19.32 2.50 15.34
C VAL A 137 -20.62 2.35 16.14
N GLY A 138 -21.77 2.37 15.46
CA GLY A 138 -23.12 2.35 16.04
C GLY A 138 -23.65 3.75 16.34
N ASN A 139 -24.93 3.83 16.65
CA ASN A 139 -25.56 5.07 17.06
C ASN A 139 -25.04 5.51 18.41
N LYS A 140 -24.40 6.65 18.46
CA LYS A 140 -24.03 7.36 19.69
C LYS A 140 -25.00 8.51 19.87
N GLY A 141 -25.79 8.49 20.94
CA GLY A 141 -26.66 9.59 21.27
C GLY A 141 -25.83 10.85 21.57
N TRP A 142 -26.14 11.97 20.90
CA TRP A 142 -25.71 13.26 21.42
C TRP A 142 -26.44 13.49 22.74
N ARG A 143 -25.71 13.99 23.72
CA ARG A 143 -26.35 14.47 24.93
C ARG A 143 -27.28 15.63 24.56
N THR A 144 -28.60 15.43 24.76
CA THR A 144 -29.60 16.44 24.49
C THR A 144 -29.94 17.28 25.74
N SER A 145 -29.20 17.06 26.84
CA SER A 145 -29.34 17.90 28.05
C SER A 145 -28.65 19.24 27.85
N ALA A 146 -29.24 20.28 28.43
CA ALA A 146 -28.81 21.67 28.27
C ALA A 146 -27.39 22.02 28.75
N ASP A 147 -26.66 21.06 29.32
CA ASP A 147 -25.27 21.20 29.74
C ASP A 147 -24.36 20.84 28.58
N ASN A 148 -24.12 21.77 27.68
CA ASN A 148 -23.12 21.68 26.61
C ASN A 148 -21.68 21.76 27.11
N THR A 149 -21.37 21.29 28.31
CA THR A 149 -20.02 21.22 28.83
C THR A 149 -19.35 19.94 28.39
N TRP A 150 -18.32 20.06 27.55
CA TRP A 150 -17.37 18.99 27.29
C TRP A 150 -16.56 18.77 28.57
N SER A 151 -16.82 17.69 29.28
CA SER A 151 -15.87 17.28 30.33
C SER A 151 -14.64 16.67 29.65
N SER A 152 -13.50 17.27 29.88
CA SER A 152 -12.17 16.76 29.54
C SER A 152 -11.91 15.42 30.23
#